data_8192427ea622c513122be0a91c7a5c5a
#
_entry.id   8192427ea622c513122be0a91c7a5c5a
#
_cell.length_a   1.000
_cell.length_b   1.000
_cell.length_c   1.000
_cell.angle_alpha   90.00
_cell.angle_beta   90.00
_cell.angle_gamma   90.00
#
_symmetry.space_group_name_H-M   'P 1'
#
loop_
_entity.id
_entity.type
_entity.pdbx_description
1 polymer ?
#
loop_
_entity_poly.entity_id
_entity_poly.type
_entity_poly.pdbx_seq_one_letter_code
_entity_poly.pdbx_strand_id
1 'polypeptide(L)'
;MTNKPTKVTLTFNHGLTPIELPVLSGNLGNDVIDIRTLGKHGVFTYDPGFMSTAACNSSITFIDGEQGLLYHHGYPIEQLAEHCDYLEVAYLLMHGELPNPDEKKQFTDTITSSTMLHDQLSNIFRGFRRDAHPMAVMVGVVGSLSAFYFDSMEIQNAKHREISAHRLLAKVPTIAAWSYKYNLGQPFIYPQNHLNYAENFMHMMFATPCEKYTPNPVLA
;
A
#
# COMPACT_ATOMS: atom_id res chain seq x y z
N MET A 1 31.79 -17.84 -3.09
CA MET A 1 30.95 -17.41 -1.94
C MET A 1 31.82 -16.62 -1.01
N THR A 2 31.75 -15.28 -1.01
CA THR A 2 32.48 -14.44 -0.07
C THR A 2 31.87 -14.68 1.31
N ASN A 3 32.75 -15.07 2.26
CA ASN A 3 32.34 -15.33 3.65
C ASN A 3 31.95 -13.97 4.27
N LYS A 4 30.64 -13.62 4.24
CA LYS A 4 30.17 -12.36 4.82
C LYS A 4 30.32 -12.42 6.35
N PRO A 5 30.76 -11.31 7.00
CA PRO A 5 30.89 -11.29 8.45
C PRO A 5 29.53 -11.49 9.09
N THR A 6 29.45 -12.37 10.09
CA THR A 6 28.20 -12.62 10.84
C THR A 6 28.10 -11.78 12.10
N LYS A 7 29.21 -11.12 12.50
CA LYS A 7 29.30 -10.31 13.70
C LYS A 7 30.25 -9.13 13.49
N VAL A 8 30.01 -8.06 14.22
CA VAL A 8 30.90 -6.90 14.38
C VAL A 8 31.14 -6.65 15.85
N THR A 9 32.35 -6.17 16.21
CA THR A 9 32.68 -5.80 17.59
C THR A 9 32.79 -4.29 17.69
N LEU A 10 32.00 -3.68 18.54
CA LEU A 10 32.07 -2.26 18.88
C LEU A 10 33.01 -2.09 20.07
N THR A 11 34.12 -1.36 19.89
CA THR A 11 35.14 -1.14 20.91
C THR A 11 35.15 0.33 21.34
N PHE A 12 35.26 0.58 22.64
CA PHE A 12 35.27 1.93 23.24
C PHE A 12 36.63 2.22 23.79
N ASN A 13 37.11 3.46 23.61
CA ASN A 13 38.42 3.90 24.09
C ASN A 13 38.48 4.13 25.62
N HIS A 14 37.35 4.01 26.32
CA HIS A 14 37.21 4.26 27.74
C HIS A 14 36.22 3.29 28.40
N GLY A 15 36.79 2.36 29.14
CA GLY A 15 36.12 1.65 30.25
C GLY A 15 34.93 0.71 29.96
N LEU A 16 34.34 0.75 28.79
CA LEU A 16 33.28 -0.20 28.41
C LEU A 16 33.89 -1.47 27.78
N THR A 17 33.37 -2.63 28.17
CA THR A 17 33.71 -3.90 27.52
C THR A 17 33.28 -3.87 26.06
N PRO A 18 34.05 -4.46 25.13
CA PRO A 18 33.64 -4.59 23.74
C PRO A 18 32.29 -5.30 23.62
N ILE A 19 31.45 -4.79 22.73
CA ILE A 19 30.10 -5.33 22.48
C ILE A 19 30.11 -6.03 21.12
N GLU A 20 29.75 -7.31 21.09
CA GLU A 20 29.52 -8.03 19.85
C GLU A 20 28.06 -7.83 19.40
N LEU A 21 27.90 -7.46 18.12
CA LEU A 21 26.61 -7.24 17.49
C LEU A 21 26.45 -8.14 16.25
N PRO A 22 25.27 -8.72 16.03
CA PRO A 22 25.01 -9.49 14.82
C PRO A 22 25.05 -8.59 13.57
N VAL A 23 25.50 -9.16 12.45
CA VAL A 23 25.37 -8.58 11.12
C VAL A 23 24.30 -9.35 10.37
N LEU A 24 23.30 -8.64 9.86
CA LEU A 24 22.24 -9.17 9.04
C LEU A 24 22.53 -8.84 7.58
N SER A 25 22.46 -9.86 6.71
CA SER A 25 22.67 -9.69 5.27
C SER A 25 21.38 -10.01 4.55
N GLY A 26 20.89 -9.08 3.73
CA GLY A 26 19.79 -9.33 2.82
C GLY A 26 20.24 -10.09 1.56
N ASN A 27 19.27 -10.55 0.77
CA ASN A 27 19.53 -11.10 -0.56
C ASN A 27 20.05 -10.01 -1.51
N LEU A 28 19.54 -8.80 -1.35
CA LEU A 28 19.92 -7.58 -2.04
C LEU A 28 20.23 -6.47 -1.03
N GLY A 29 21.04 -5.50 -1.43
CA GLY A 29 21.38 -4.34 -0.61
C GLY A 29 22.57 -4.57 0.32
N ASN A 30 22.81 -3.59 1.20
CA ASN A 30 23.94 -3.55 2.12
C ASN A 30 23.73 -4.45 3.35
N ASP A 31 24.82 -4.92 3.93
CA ASP A 31 24.79 -5.58 5.23
C ASP A 31 24.45 -4.55 6.31
N VAL A 32 23.70 -4.96 7.33
CA VAL A 32 23.27 -4.11 8.44
C VAL A 32 23.69 -4.68 9.79
N ILE A 33 24.06 -3.81 10.72
CA ILE A 33 24.42 -4.17 12.10
C ILE A 33 23.13 -4.15 12.93
N ASP A 34 22.81 -5.26 13.58
CA ASP A 34 21.67 -5.32 14.50
C ASP A 34 22.00 -4.67 15.84
N ILE A 35 21.53 -3.45 16.02
CA ILE A 35 21.83 -2.61 17.20
C ILE A 35 20.79 -2.73 18.32
N ARG A 36 19.78 -3.61 18.22
CA ARG A 36 18.66 -3.72 19.19
C ARG A 36 19.11 -3.99 20.62
N THR A 37 20.31 -4.55 20.81
CA THR A 37 20.84 -4.88 22.13
C THR A 37 21.69 -3.75 22.74
N LEU A 38 22.07 -2.70 22.02
CA LEU A 38 22.94 -1.63 22.49
C LEU A 38 22.41 -0.94 23.75
N GLY A 39 21.12 -0.72 23.84
CA GLY A 39 20.49 -0.09 25.01
C GLY A 39 20.76 -0.80 26.34
N LYS A 40 20.97 -2.15 26.31
CA LYS A 40 21.32 -2.94 27.52
C LYS A 40 22.73 -2.59 28.07
N HIS A 41 23.58 -2.02 27.21
CA HIS A 41 24.93 -1.58 27.54
C HIS A 41 25.02 -0.08 27.81
N GLY A 42 23.87 0.63 27.86
CA GLY A 42 23.82 2.09 28.06
C GLY A 42 24.30 2.91 26.86
N VAL A 43 24.36 2.29 25.69
CA VAL A 43 24.81 2.94 24.43
C VAL A 43 23.64 3.05 23.48
N PHE A 44 23.50 4.21 22.83
CA PHE A 44 22.50 4.48 21.81
C PHE A 44 23.17 5.04 20.56
N THR A 45 22.57 4.79 19.40
CA THR A 45 22.96 5.42 18.14
C THR A 45 22.27 6.77 17.98
N TYR A 46 22.89 7.69 17.23
CA TYR A 46 22.30 8.97 16.88
C TYR A 46 22.33 9.13 15.36
N ASP A 47 21.17 8.99 14.74
CA ASP A 47 20.98 9.13 13.29
C ASP A 47 19.57 9.73 13.02
N PRO A 48 19.40 11.05 13.21
CA PRO A 48 18.08 11.70 13.16
C PRO A 48 17.39 11.64 11.79
N GLY A 49 18.15 11.39 10.73
CA GLY A 49 17.61 11.28 9.37
C GLY A 49 17.45 9.84 8.87
N PHE A 50 17.78 8.85 9.68
CA PHE A 50 17.85 7.43 9.27
C PHE A 50 18.72 7.21 8.02
N MET A 51 19.76 8.02 7.85
CA MET A 51 20.62 8.01 6.66
C MET A 51 21.48 6.75 6.57
N SER A 52 21.80 6.14 7.73
CA SER A 52 22.63 4.93 7.84
C SER A 52 21.97 3.87 8.72
N THR A 53 20.66 3.98 8.97
CA THR A 53 19.92 3.07 9.86
C THR A 53 18.82 2.35 9.10
N ALA A 54 18.91 1.03 9.04
CA ALA A 54 17.81 0.21 8.50
C ALA A 54 16.67 0.14 9.53
N ALA A 55 15.49 0.65 9.17
CA ALA A 55 14.32 0.72 10.06
C ALA A 55 13.53 -0.59 10.13
N CYS A 56 13.55 -1.40 9.07
CA CYS A 56 12.80 -2.66 8.99
C CYS A 56 13.48 -3.65 8.03
N ASN A 57 13.00 -4.89 8.09
CA ASN A 57 13.28 -5.92 7.10
C ASN A 57 12.04 -6.07 6.20
N SER A 58 12.24 -6.06 4.89
CA SER A 58 11.16 -6.25 3.90
C SER A 58 11.57 -7.31 2.89
N SER A 59 10.64 -8.21 2.58
CA SER A 59 10.73 -9.15 1.46
C SER A 59 9.93 -8.67 0.23
N ILE A 60 9.26 -7.53 0.34
CA ILE A 60 8.30 -7.06 -0.66
C ILE A 60 8.98 -6.19 -1.71
N THR A 61 9.73 -5.19 -1.29
CA THR A 61 10.27 -4.18 -2.21
C THR A 61 11.76 -3.95 -1.98
N PHE A 62 12.52 -3.89 -3.06
CA PHE A 62 13.90 -3.41 -3.08
C PHE A 62 13.99 -2.18 -3.99
N ILE A 63 14.65 -1.13 -3.50
CA ILE A 63 14.90 0.11 -4.23
C ILE A 63 16.37 0.44 -4.16
N ASP A 64 16.99 0.67 -5.32
CA ASP A 64 18.30 1.28 -5.45
C ASP A 64 18.16 2.57 -6.26
N GLY A 65 18.16 3.70 -5.54
CA GLY A 65 17.97 5.02 -6.17
C GLY A 65 19.17 5.48 -7.01
N GLU A 66 20.38 4.98 -6.73
CA GLU A 66 21.59 5.33 -7.49
C GLU A 66 21.59 4.62 -8.85
N GLN A 67 21.18 3.35 -8.89
CA GLN A 67 21.09 2.56 -10.11
C GLN A 67 19.73 2.68 -10.81
N GLY A 68 18.73 3.29 -10.16
CA GLY A 68 17.38 3.39 -10.69
C GLY A 68 16.63 2.05 -10.74
N LEU A 69 16.90 1.16 -9.78
CA LEU A 69 16.31 -0.17 -9.72
C LEU A 69 15.15 -0.21 -8.72
N LEU A 70 14.05 -0.84 -9.14
CA LEU A 70 12.90 -1.14 -8.28
C LEU A 70 12.42 -2.57 -8.56
N TYR A 71 12.34 -3.38 -7.51
CA TYR A 71 11.79 -4.74 -7.57
C TYR A 71 10.64 -4.90 -6.59
N HIS A 72 9.60 -5.59 -7.01
CA HIS A 72 8.53 -6.09 -6.15
C HIS A 72 8.58 -7.61 -6.12
N HIS A 73 8.85 -8.21 -4.95
CA HIS A 73 9.07 -9.65 -4.77
C HIS A 73 10.08 -10.27 -5.78
N GLY A 74 11.06 -9.48 -6.23
CA GLY A 74 12.06 -9.89 -7.21
C GLY A 74 11.69 -9.63 -8.67
N TYR A 75 10.47 -9.17 -8.97
CA TYR A 75 10.06 -8.77 -10.31
C TYR A 75 10.47 -7.31 -10.59
N PRO A 76 11.21 -7.03 -11.68
CA PRO A 76 11.55 -5.67 -12.07
C PRO A 76 10.28 -4.85 -12.37
N ILE A 77 10.26 -3.57 -11.96
CA ILE A 77 9.09 -2.72 -12.16
C ILE A 77 8.75 -2.53 -13.64
N GLU A 78 9.75 -2.52 -14.53
CA GLU A 78 9.56 -2.38 -15.97
C GLU A 78 8.72 -3.53 -16.54
N GLN A 79 8.99 -4.77 -16.09
CA GLN A 79 8.22 -5.94 -16.52
C GLN A 79 6.79 -5.90 -15.98
N LEU A 80 6.62 -5.49 -14.73
CA LEU A 80 5.28 -5.37 -14.13
C LEU A 80 4.46 -4.28 -14.83
N ALA A 81 5.07 -3.13 -15.14
CA ALA A 81 4.40 -2.03 -15.83
C ALA A 81 3.99 -2.38 -17.28
N GLU A 82 4.77 -3.24 -17.95
CA GLU A 82 4.51 -3.61 -19.33
C GLU A 82 3.51 -4.77 -19.48
N HIS A 83 3.50 -5.72 -18.52
CA HIS A 83 2.81 -6.99 -18.68
C HIS A 83 1.68 -7.26 -17.66
N CYS A 84 1.58 -6.46 -16.59
CA CYS A 84 0.60 -6.67 -15.53
C CYS A 84 -0.41 -5.53 -15.43
N ASP A 85 -1.64 -5.85 -15.05
CA ASP A 85 -2.61 -4.84 -14.63
C ASP A 85 -2.44 -4.49 -13.14
N TYR A 86 -3.17 -3.46 -12.71
CA TYR A 86 -3.11 -2.97 -11.31
C TYR A 86 -3.43 -4.06 -10.28
N LEU A 87 -4.45 -4.89 -10.55
CA LEU A 87 -4.87 -5.93 -9.61
C LEU A 87 -3.89 -7.10 -9.55
N GLU A 88 -3.19 -7.43 -10.63
CA GLU A 88 -2.11 -8.42 -10.63
C GLU A 88 -0.94 -7.96 -9.76
N VAL A 89 -0.55 -6.69 -9.86
CA VAL A 89 0.51 -6.13 -9.01
C VAL A 89 0.04 -6.04 -7.55
N ALA A 90 -1.21 -5.67 -7.30
CA ALA A 90 -1.77 -5.68 -5.94
C ALA A 90 -1.77 -7.10 -5.34
N TYR A 91 -2.14 -8.11 -6.12
CA TYR A 91 -2.07 -9.50 -5.70
C TYR A 91 -0.63 -9.93 -5.39
N LEU A 92 0.32 -9.62 -6.26
CA LEU A 92 1.75 -9.90 -6.06
C LEU A 92 2.23 -9.31 -4.72
N LEU A 93 1.92 -8.05 -4.44
CA LEU A 93 2.34 -7.39 -3.20
C LEU A 93 1.73 -8.00 -1.94
N MET A 94 0.53 -8.57 -2.04
CA MET A 94 -0.18 -9.22 -0.92
C MET A 94 0.24 -10.67 -0.69
N HIS A 95 0.50 -11.41 -1.77
CA HIS A 95 0.69 -12.86 -1.74
C HIS A 95 2.13 -13.32 -2.06
N GLY A 96 2.96 -12.47 -2.64
CA GLY A 96 4.38 -12.73 -2.91
C GLY A 96 4.69 -13.33 -4.28
N GLU A 97 3.67 -13.76 -5.03
CA GLU A 97 3.76 -14.32 -6.38
C GLU A 97 2.68 -13.73 -7.28
N LEU A 98 2.92 -13.70 -8.58
CA LEU A 98 1.89 -13.30 -9.55
C LEU A 98 0.76 -14.33 -9.58
N PRO A 99 -0.50 -13.89 -9.74
CA PRO A 99 -1.64 -14.80 -9.74
C PRO A 99 -1.66 -15.67 -11.01
N ASN A 100 -2.03 -16.93 -10.86
CA ASN A 100 -2.46 -17.71 -12.00
C ASN A 100 -3.84 -17.23 -12.52
N PRO A 101 -4.33 -17.69 -13.70
CA PRO A 101 -5.58 -17.21 -14.28
C PRO A 101 -6.82 -17.36 -13.36
N ASP A 102 -6.89 -18.44 -12.59
CA ASP A 102 -8.01 -18.69 -11.67
C ASP A 102 -7.94 -17.79 -10.44
N GLU A 103 -6.75 -17.62 -9.87
CA GLU A 103 -6.49 -16.70 -8.76
C GLU A 103 -6.75 -15.24 -9.18
N LYS A 104 -6.27 -14.83 -10.36
CA LYS A 104 -6.55 -13.50 -10.93
C LYS A 104 -8.05 -13.27 -11.02
N LYS A 105 -8.79 -14.24 -11.57
CA LYS A 105 -10.23 -14.13 -11.71
C LYS A 105 -10.93 -14.01 -10.37
N GLN A 106 -10.59 -14.89 -9.41
CA GLN A 106 -11.19 -14.87 -8.07
C GLN A 106 -10.90 -13.55 -7.33
N PHE A 107 -9.66 -13.06 -7.40
CA PHE A 107 -9.26 -11.81 -6.78
C PHE A 107 -10.00 -10.62 -7.41
N THR A 108 -10.04 -10.54 -8.74
CA THR A 108 -10.76 -9.51 -9.48
C THR A 108 -12.25 -9.51 -9.14
N ASP A 109 -12.90 -10.68 -9.12
CA ASP A 109 -14.31 -10.81 -8.76
C ASP A 109 -14.58 -10.33 -7.32
N THR A 110 -13.68 -10.65 -6.39
CA THR A 110 -13.75 -10.22 -4.98
C THR A 110 -13.66 -8.69 -4.85
N ILE A 111 -12.70 -8.07 -5.53
CA ILE A 111 -12.52 -6.62 -5.51
C ILE A 111 -13.71 -5.93 -6.18
N THR A 112 -14.10 -6.36 -7.38
CA THR A 112 -15.19 -5.77 -8.17
C THR A 112 -16.52 -5.81 -7.41
N SER A 113 -16.85 -6.93 -6.76
CA SER A 113 -18.08 -7.05 -5.97
C SER A 113 -18.10 -6.21 -4.69
N SER A 114 -16.96 -5.67 -4.28
CA SER A 114 -16.78 -4.91 -3.03
C SER A 114 -16.64 -3.40 -3.24
N THR A 115 -16.70 -2.88 -4.46
CA THR A 115 -16.44 -1.47 -4.80
C THR A 115 -17.49 -0.50 -4.28
N MET A 116 -18.74 -0.95 -4.14
CA MET A 116 -19.84 -0.10 -3.70
C MET A 116 -19.68 0.31 -2.23
N LEU A 117 -19.89 1.60 -1.94
CA LEU A 117 -19.91 2.12 -0.58
C LEU A 117 -21.29 1.92 0.06
N HIS A 118 -21.32 1.84 1.39
CA HIS A 118 -22.58 1.90 2.12
C HIS A 118 -23.24 3.28 1.89
N ASP A 119 -24.54 3.30 1.60
CA ASP A 119 -25.27 4.53 1.21
C ASP A 119 -25.11 5.66 2.23
N GLN A 120 -25.13 5.35 3.52
CA GLN A 120 -24.95 6.35 4.58
C GLN A 120 -23.61 7.05 4.55
N LEU A 121 -22.57 6.48 3.90
CA LEU A 121 -21.29 7.18 3.74
C LEU A 121 -21.44 8.47 2.93
N SER A 122 -22.42 8.55 2.04
CA SER A 122 -22.74 9.77 1.29
C SER A 122 -23.01 10.97 2.21
N ASN A 123 -23.57 10.75 3.41
CA ASN A 123 -23.84 11.79 4.41
C ASN A 123 -22.56 12.31 5.06
N ILE A 124 -21.52 11.46 5.18
CA ILE A 124 -20.24 11.88 5.73
C ILE A 124 -19.56 12.87 4.77
N PHE A 125 -19.61 12.63 3.45
CA PHE A 125 -19.14 13.62 2.48
C PHE A 125 -19.83 14.96 2.62
N ARG A 126 -21.15 14.97 2.87
CA ARG A 126 -21.93 16.19 3.03
C ARG A 126 -21.61 16.97 4.32
N GLY A 127 -20.93 16.35 5.27
CA GLY A 127 -20.44 16.99 6.49
C GLY A 127 -19.18 17.84 6.29
N PHE A 128 -18.47 17.65 5.18
CA PHE A 128 -17.31 18.48 4.83
C PHE A 128 -17.71 19.76 4.09
N ARG A 129 -16.85 20.76 4.16
CA ARG A 129 -16.98 21.94 3.29
C ARG A 129 -16.67 21.53 1.85
N ARG A 130 -17.35 22.13 0.88
CA ARG A 130 -17.14 21.85 -0.55
C ARG A 130 -15.73 22.19 -1.05
N ASP A 131 -15.13 23.21 -0.47
CA ASP A 131 -13.78 23.68 -0.76
C ASP A 131 -12.69 22.93 0.06
N ALA A 132 -13.07 21.88 0.82
CA ALA A 132 -12.11 21.05 1.53
C ALA A 132 -11.19 20.31 0.54
N HIS A 133 -9.90 20.20 0.91
CA HIS A 133 -8.95 19.46 0.09
C HIS A 133 -9.38 18.00 -0.04
N PRO A 134 -9.43 17.40 -1.26
CA PRO A 134 -9.93 16.03 -1.45
C PRO A 134 -9.23 14.99 -0.58
N MET A 135 -7.92 15.15 -0.32
CA MET A 135 -7.19 14.24 0.58
C MET A 135 -7.67 14.31 2.02
N ALA A 136 -8.07 15.50 2.52
CA ALA A 136 -8.64 15.62 3.86
C ALA A 136 -10.00 14.91 3.95
N VAL A 137 -10.81 15.02 2.91
CA VAL A 137 -12.09 14.29 2.79
C VAL A 137 -11.82 12.78 2.77
N MET A 138 -10.87 12.32 1.96
CA MET A 138 -10.49 10.90 1.89
C MET A 138 -10.03 10.35 3.25
N VAL A 139 -9.18 11.07 3.98
CA VAL A 139 -8.74 10.66 5.33
C VAL A 139 -9.94 10.44 6.25
N GLY A 140 -10.87 11.39 6.29
CA GLY A 140 -12.07 11.30 7.11
C GLY A 140 -12.99 10.15 6.72
N VAL A 141 -13.24 9.97 5.43
CA VAL A 141 -14.14 8.91 4.92
C VAL A 141 -13.51 7.53 5.07
N VAL A 142 -12.22 7.37 4.76
CA VAL A 142 -11.51 6.08 4.96
C VAL A 142 -11.51 5.71 6.44
N GLY A 143 -11.24 6.67 7.35
CA GLY A 143 -11.32 6.44 8.79
C GLY A 143 -12.71 5.99 9.24
N SER A 144 -13.76 6.54 8.64
CA SER A 144 -15.15 6.19 8.98
C SER A 144 -15.57 4.78 8.53
N LEU A 145 -14.84 4.14 7.59
CA LEU A 145 -15.12 2.76 7.18
C LEU A 145 -15.13 1.79 8.37
N SER A 146 -14.34 2.05 9.40
CA SER A 146 -14.31 1.24 10.61
C SER A 146 -15.66 1.15 11.32
N ALA A 147 -16.49 2.19 11.22
CA ALA A 147 -17.84 2.21 11.80
C ALA A 147 -18.86 1.39 10.98
N PHE A 148 -18.53 1.01 9.74
CA PHE A 148 -19.39 0.23 8.85
C PHE A 148 -18.94 -1.23 8.70
N TYR A 149 -17.66 -1.53 8.97
CA TYR A 149 -17.03 -2.83 8.73
C TYR A 149 -16.26 -3.32 9.98
N PHE A 150 -16.95 -3.39 11.11
CA PHE A 150 -16.37 -3.80 12.41
C PHE A 150 -16.05 -5.30 12.50
N ASP A 151 -16.47 -6.11 11.54
CA ASP A 151 -16.25 -7.55 11.46
C ASP A 151 -14.80 -7.96 11.09
N SER A 152 -13.94 -7.00 10.77
CA SER A 152 -12.56 -7.23 10.34
C SER A 152 -11.56 -6.25 10.97
N MET A 153 -11.81 -5.81 12.21
CA MET A 153 -10.97 -4.80 12.86
C MET A 153 -9.80 -5.35 13.68
N GLU A 154 -9.76 -6.66 13.91
CA GLU A 154 -8.68 -7.26 14.70
C GLU A 154 -7.40 -7.42 13.87
N ILE A 155 -6.48 -6.47 14.03
CA ILE A 155 -5.24 -6.39 13.23
C ILE A 155 -4.28 -7.58 13.45
N GLN A 156 -4.38 -8.30 14.56
CA GLN A 156 -3.59 -9.51 14.82
C GLN A 156 -4.11 -10.72 14.05
N ASN A 157 -5.38 -10.70 13.65
CA ASN A 157 -5.99 -11.77 12.86
C ASN A 157 -5.64 -11.59 11.36
N ALA A 158 -4.93 -12.58 10.79
CA ALA A 158 -4.50 -12.54 9.39
C ALA A 158 -5.68 -12.42 8.41
N LYS A 159 -6.79 -13.13 8.68
CA LYS A 159 -7.99 -13.08 7.84
C LYS A 159 -8.66 -11.70 7.88
N HIS A 160 -8.70 -11.05 9.05
CA HIS A 160 -9.25 -9.69 9.17
C HIS A 160 -8.38 -8.68 8.41
N ARG A 161 -7.05 -8.82 8.45
CA ARG A 161 -6.14 -7.98 7.64
C ARG A 161 -6.38 -8.15 6.15
N GLU A 162 -6.53 -9.38 5.67
CA GLU A 162 -6.81 -9.69 4.27
C GLU A 162 -8.15 -9.08 3.82
N ILE A 163 -9.23 -9.30 4.58
CA ILE A 163 -10.55 -8.73 4.29
C ILE A 163 -10.47 -7.19 4.26
N SER A 164 -9.78 -6.58 5.21
CA SER A 164 -9.63 -5.13 5.27
C SER A 164 -8.82 -4.59 4.08
N ALA A 165 -7.76 -5.30 3.67
CA ALA A 165 -6.98 -4.94 2.49
C ALA A 165 -7.82 -5.00 1.22
N HIS A 166 -8.58 -6.07 1.00
CA HIS A 166 -9.50 -6.20 -0.14
C HIS A 166 -10.55 -5.08 -0.15
N ARG A 167 -11.14 -4.78 1.01
CA ARG A 167 -12.11 -3.68 1.13
C ARG A 167 -11.50 -2.32 0.82
N LEU A 168 -10.29 -2.04 1.28
CA LEU A 168 -9.60 -0.79 0.98
C LEU A 168 -9.28 -0.69 -0.52
N LEU A 169 -8.71 -1.74 -1.12
CA LEU A 169 -8.47 -1.79 -2.57
C LEU A 169 -9.74 -1.51 -3.36
N ALA A 170 -10.86 -2.13 -2.98
CA ALA A 170 -12.12 -1.98 -3.68
C ALA A 170 -12.76 -0.59 -3.51
N LYS A 171 -12.71 -0.01 -2.30
CA LYS A 171 -13.52 1.16 -1.93
C LYS A 171 -12.78 2.49 -2.06
N VAL A 172 -11.46 2.51 -1.96
CA VAL A 172 -10.68 3.76 -2.05
C VAL A 172 -10.87 4.48 -3.39
N PRO A 173 -10.91 3.81 -4.55
CA PRO A 173 -11.24 4.47 -5.81
C PRO A 173 -12.62 5.14 -5.82
N THR A 174 -13.63 4.48 -5.26
CA THR A 174 -14.99 5.07 -5.14
C THR A 174 -14.97 6.28 -4.22
N ILE A 175 -14.26 6.20 -3.09
CA ILE A 175 -14.12 7.34 -2.16
C ILE A 175 -13.39 8.51 -2.84
N ALA A 176 -12.33 8.25 -3.58
CA ALA A 176 -11.59 9.27 -4.32
C ALA A 176 -12.45 9.96 -5.38
N ALA A 177 -13.16 9.17 -6.18
CA ALA A 177 -14.08 9.68 -7.21
C ALA A 177 -15.22 10.50 -6.59
N TRP A 178 -15.81 10.04 -5.50
CA TRP A 178 -16.87 10.77 -4.80
C TRP A 178 -16.34 12.05 -4.13
N SER A 179 -15.11 12.05 -3.62
CA SER A 179 -14.46 13.27 -3.09
C SER A 179 -14.33 14.33 -4.19
N TYR A 180 -13.91 13.93 -5.38
CA TYR A 180 -13.82 14.81 -6.54
C TYR A 180 -15.21 15.33 -6.98
N LYS A 181 -16.20 14.44 -7.11
CA LYS A 181 -17.58 14.81 -7.47
C LYS A 181 -18.20 15.77 -6.45
N TYR A 182 -17.97 15.54 -5.18
CA TYR A 182 -18.44 16.41 -4.10
C TYR A 182 -17.85 17.82 -4.21
N ASN A 183 -16.55 17.93 -4.46
CA ASN A 183 -15.87 19.21 -4.63
C ASN A 183 -16.45 20.00 -5.83
N LEU A 184 -16.69 19.34 -6.96
CA LEU A 184 -17.31 19.95 -8.13
C LEU A 184 -18.82 20.27 -7.95
N GLY A 185 -19.47 19.75 -6.92
CA GLY A 185 -20.91 19.88 -6.75
C GLY A 185 -21.74 19.03 -7.69
N GLN A 186 -21.15 17.96 -8.20
CA GLN A 186 -21.82 17.00 -9.07
C GLN A 186 -22.38 15.81 -8.26
N PRO A 187 -23.39 15.12 -8.81
CA PRO A 187 -23.91 13.91 -8.15
C PRO A 187 -22.87 12.81 -8.15
N PHE A 188 -22.94 11.94 -7.13
CA PHE A 188 -22.12 10.75 -7.04
C PHE A 188 -22.49 9.76 -8.14
N ILE A 189 -21.45 9.20 -8.78
CA ILE A 189 -21.59 8.12 -9.76
C ILE A 189 -21.16 6.82 -9.09
N TYR A 190 -21.98 5.79 -9.27
CA TYR A 190 -21.77 4.49 -8.67
C TYR A 190 -20.89 3.59 -9.56
N PRO A 191 -20.15 2.64 -8.97
CA PRO A 191 -19.33 1.70 -9.72
C PRO A 191 -20.19 0.79 -10.64
N GLN A 192 -19.56 0.32 -11.71
CA GLN A 192 -20.15 -0.60 -12.71
C GLN A 192 -19.32 -1.88 -12.76
N ASN A 193 -19.92 -3.02 -12.39
CA ASN A 193 -19.20 -4.29 -12.25
C ASN A 193 -18.70 -4.90 -13.57
N HIS A 194 -19.14 -4.39 -14.72
CA HIS A 194 -18.68 -4.85 -16.04
C HIS A 194 -17.42 -4.12 -16.55
N LEU A 195 -17.02 -3.05 -15.89
CA LEU A 195 -15.81 -2.30 -16.20
C LEU A 195 -14.61 -2.88 -15.42
N ASN A 196 -13.41 -2.78 -16.01
CA ASN A 196 -12.20 -3.11 -15.28
C ASN A 196 -11.91 -2.06 -14.19
N TYR A 197 -10.87 -2.28 -13.39
CA TYR A 197 -10.57 -1.43 -12.22
C TYR A 197 -10.33 0.03 -12.60
N ALA A 198 -9.51 0.30 -13.62
CA ALA A 198 -9.17 1.65 -14.06
C ALA A 198 -10.35 2.32 -14.79
N GLU A 199 -11.02 1.59 -15.68
CA GLU A 199 -12.22 2.06 -16.37
C GLU A 199 -13.33 2.45 -15.39
N ASN A 200 -13.51 1.66 -14.34
CA ASN A 200 -14.51 1.91 -13.30
C ASN A 200 -14.19 3.18 -12.50
N PHE A 201 -12.93 3.38 -12.16
CA PHE A 201 -12.48 4.62 -11.52
C PHE A 201 -12.74 5.85 -12.40
N MET A 202 -12.36 5.79 -13.69
CA MET A 202 -12.62 6.86 -14.65
C MET A 202 -14.12 7.13 -14.83
N HIS A 203 -14.92 6.07 -14.89
CA HIS A 203 -16.37 6.18 -14.96
C HIS A 203 -16.93 6.95 -13.75
N MET A 204 -16.56 6.56 -12.54
CA MET A 204 -17.04 7.23 -11.33
C MET A 204 -16.57 8.69 -11.24
N MET A 205 -15.37 9.02 -11.74
CA MET A 205 -14.84 10.37 -11.71
C MET A 205 -15.49 11.30 -12.76
N PHE A 206 -15.68 10.82 -13.99
CA PHE A 206 -15.96 11.69 -15.12
C PHE A 206 -17.36 11.55 -15.69
N ALA A 207 -18.05 10.42 -15.52
CA ALA A 207 -19.42 10.27 -15.98
C ALA A 207 -20.37 11.25 -15.29
N THR A 208 -21.42 11.62 -16.01
CA THR A 208 -22.56 12.40 -15.50
C THR A 208 -23.86 11.67 -15.77
N PRO A 209 -24.93 11.89 -15.00
CA PRO A 209 -26.22 11.24 -15.28
C PRO A 209 -26.87 11.68 -16.58
N CYS A 210 -26.40 12.78 -17.17
CA CYS A 210 -27.04 13.43 -18.31
C CYS A 210 -26.67 12.79 -19.65
N GLU A 211 -25.55 12.07 -19.71
CA GLU A 211 -25.02 11.50 -20.96
C GLU A 211 -24.27 10.19 -20.71
N LYS A 212 -24.14 9.39 -21.77
CA LYS A 212 -23.38 8.15 -21.72
C LYS A 212 -21.88 8.46 -21.72
N TYR A 213 -21.18 8.01 -20.68
CA TYR A 213 -19.71 8.08 -20.63
C TYR A 213 -19.11 6.74 -21.07
N THR A 214 -18.09 6.81 -21.91
CA THR A 214 -17.27 5.65 -22.28
C THR A 214 -15.83 5.93 -21.89
N PRO A 215 -15.21 5.14 -21.00
CA PRO A 215 -13.81 5.33 -20.64
C PRO A 215 -12.91 5.25 -21.87
N ASN A 216 -11.86 6.05 -21.88
CA ASN A 216 -10.86 6.00 -22.94
C ASN A 216 -9.92 4.82 -22.66
N PRO A 217 -9.86 3.81 -23.56
CA PRO A 217 -9.06 2.59 -23.32
C PRO A 217 -7.54 2.83 -23.30
N VAL A 218 -7.07 3.97 -23.82
CA VAL A 218 -5.63 4.33 -23.76
C VAL A 218 -5.26 4.90 -22.39
N LEU A 219 -6.23 5.46 -21.66
CA LEU A 219 -6.02 6.04 -20.34
C LEU A 219 -6.35 5.05 -19.21
N ALA A 220 -7.10 4.02 -19.51
CA ALA A 220 -7.47 2.94 -18.60
C ALA A 220 -6.49 1.78 -18.69
#